data_aa57879ccfb1c666edc9e4cd61424ef3
#
_entry.id   aa57879ccfb1c666edc9e4cd61424ef3
#
_cell.length_a   1.000
_cell.length_b   1.000
_cell.length_c   1.000
_cell.angle_alpha   90.00
_cell.angle_beta   90.00
_cell.angle_gamma   90.00
#
_symmetry.space_group_name_H-M   'P 1'
#
loop_
_entity.id
_entity.type
_entity.pdbx_description
1 polymer ?
#
loop_
_entity_poly.entity_id
_entity_poly.type
_entity_poly.pdbx_seq_one_letter_code
_entity_poly.pdbx_strand_id
1 'polypeptide(L)'
;NAEPAYSAIIVMGEGSEYYELALYKLGWTLYKQEMHEEALHKYMALLDYKVSIGYDFDQSYEEAEERRVADTYRVISLSFSSLGGPDAVQEYFAVNGNRSYEDRIYSHLAEFYFEKLRYHDAATVYKAFVELNPLHEASPHFGMRVVEIYEAGGFPRLVLESKKEFASSYGLRSEYWRHFDT
;
A
#
# COMPACT_ATOMS: atom_id res chain seq x y z
N ASN A 1 24.08 16.33 -12.26
CA ASN A 1 23.14 16.02 -11.18
C ASN A 1 21.76 16.56 -11.56
N ALA A 2 20.78 15.69 -11.76
CA ALA A 2 19.42 16.06 -12.20
C ALA A 2 18.49 16.44 -11.02
N GLU A 3 18.88 16.16 -9.79
CA GLU A 3 18.08 16.40 -8.58
C GLU A 3 17.63 17.86 -8.40
N PRO A 4 18.49 18.88 -8.58
CA PRO A 4 18.05 20.28 -8.49
C PRO A 4 16.99 20.64 -9.54
N ALA A 5 17.08 20.06 -10.74
CA ALA A 5 16.09 20.31 -11.80
C ALA A 5 14.73 19.74 -11.44
N TYR A 6 14.66 18.50 -10.92
CA TYR A 6 13.42 17.91 -10.45
C TYR A 6 12.82 18.66 -9.26
N SER A 7 13.67 19.09 -8.31
CA SER A 7 13.22 19.89 -7.18
C SER A 7 12.63 21.24 -7.62
N ALA A 8 13.23 21.89 -8.62
CA ALA A 8 12.70 23.13 -9.17
C ALA A 8 11.30 22.94 -9.81
N ILE A 9 11.10 21.85 -10.56
CA ILE A 9 9.81 21.52 -11.16
C ILE A 9 8.75 21.27 -10.06
N ILE A 10 9.10 20.57 -8.98
CA ILE A 10 8.20 20.32 -7.86
C ILE A 10 7.79 21.62 -7.16
N VAL A 11 8.71 22.57 -7.01
CA VAL A 11 8.43 23.91 -6.46
C VAL A 11 7.45 24.70 -7.36
N MET A 12 7.48 24.49 -8.67
CA MET A 12 6.49 25.06 -9.60
C MET A 12 5.07 24.49 -9.38
N GLY A 13 4.97 23.34 -8.72
CA GLY A 13 3.72 22.73 -8.31
C GLY A 13 2.97 21.96 -9.41
N GLU A 14 1.76 21.54 -9.05
CA GLU A 14 0.89 20.67 -9.86
C GLU A 14 0.48 21.26 -11.22
N GLY A 15 0.64 22.55 -11.42
CA GLY A 15 0.41 23.20 -12.71
C GLY A 15 1.46 22.88 -13.79
N SER A 16 2.57 22.25 -13.42
CA SER A 16 3.59 21.80 -14.37
C SER A 16 3.20 20.45 -14.97
N GLU A 17 3.23 20.34 -16.30
CA GLU A 17 3.05 19.06 -17.00
C GLU A 17 4.09 18.00 -16.62
N TYR A 18 5.21 18.39 -16.03
CA TYR A 18 6.28 17.53 -15.59
C TYR A 18 6.26 17.22 -14.08
N TYR A 19 5.25 17.70 -13.35
CA TYR A 19 5.18 17.56 -11.89
C TYR A 19 5.23 16.09 -11.44
N GLU A 20 4.35 15.25 -11.98
CA GLU A 20 4.31 13.82 -11.68
C GLU A 20 5.64 13.13 -12.01
N LEU A 21 6.19 13.40 -13.20
CA LEU A 21 7.47 12.81 -13.62
C LEU A 21 8.62 13.26 -12.71
N ALA A 22 8.62 14.51 -12.27
CA ALA A 22 9.62 15.03 -11.36
C ALA A 22 9.56 14.35 -9.99
N LEU A 23 8.36 14.15 -9.42
CA LEU A 23 8.16 13.38 -8.19
C LEU A 23 8.68 11.96 -8.32
N TYR A 24 8.32 11.27 -9.41
CA TYR A 24 8.79 9.91 -9.69
C TYR A 24 10.31 9.82 -9.78
N LYS A 25 10.94 10.69 -10.55
CA LYS A 25 12.40 10.72 -10.75
C LYS A 25 13.16 11.09 -9.48
N LEU A 26 12.68 12.09 -8.75
CA LEU A 26 13.30 12.48 -7.48
C LEU A 26 13.12 11.38 -6.42
N GLY A 27 11.95 10.80 -6.31
CA GLY A 27 11.71 9.66 -5.41
C GLY A 27 12.67 8.51 -5.67
N TRP A 28 12.88 8.16 -6.94
CA TRP A 28 13.86 7.15 -7.34
C TRP A 28 15.31 7.53 -6.98
N THR A 29 15.67 8.77 -7.18
CA THR A 29 17.00 9.28 -6.82
C THR A 29 17.26 9.17 -5.32
N LEU A 30 16.28 9.59 -4.51
CA LEU A 30 16.35 9.51 -3.05
C LEU A 30 16.39 8.05 -2.56
N TYR A 31 15.58 7.17 -3.15
CA TYR A 31 15.61 5.74 -2.84
C TYR A 31 17.01 5.13 -3.11
N LYS A 32 17.64 5.47 -4.25
CA LYS A 32 19.00 5.02 -4.58
C LYS A 32 20.07 5.53 -3.61
N GLN A 33 19.81 6.60 -2.91
CA GLN A 33 20.67 7.16 -1.85
C GLN A 33 20.32 6.59 -0.46
N GLU A 34 19.45 5.59 -0.39
CA GLU A 34 18.96 4.99 0.86
C GLU A 34 18.19 5.97 1.76
N MET A 35 17.71 7.08 1.20
CA MET A 35 16.87 8.07 1.86
C MET A 35 15.40 7.66 1.76
N HIS A 36 15.05 6.59 2.51
CA HIS A 36 13.76 5.92 2.35
C HIS A 36 12.57 6.78 2.77
N GLU A 37 12.69 7.57 3.84
CA GLU A 37 11.60 8.46 4.29
C GLU A 37 11.32 9.56 3.27
N GLU A 38 12.36 10.21 2.78
CA GLU A 38 12.24 11.26 1.77
C GLU A 38 11.70 10.73 0.44
N ALA A 39 12.13 9.52 0.05
CA ALA A 39 11.58 8.83 -1.12
C ALA A 39 10.08 8.56 -0.94
N LEU A 40 9.65 8.08 0.23
CA LEU A 40 8.23 7.88 0.56
C LEU A 40 7.43 9.17 0.41
N HIS A 41 7.90 10.30 0.92
CA HIS A 41 7.22 11.58 0.77
C HIS A 41 7.00 11.97 -0.71
N LYS A 42 7.96 11.70 -1.58
CA LYS A 42 7.81 11.99 -3.03
C LYS A 42 6.81 11.06 -3.70
N TYR A 43 6.86 9.77 -3.40
CA TYR A 43 5.93 8.79 -3.96
C TYR A 43 4.51 8.94 -3.41
N MET A 44 4.35 9.28 -2.12
CA MET A 44 3.02 9.61 -1.57
C MET A 44 2.45 10.88 -2.20
N ALA A 45 3.26 11.91 -2.41
CA ALA A 45 2.84 13.11 -3.14
C ALA A 45 2.42 12.79 -4.58
N LEU A 46 3.08 11.83 -5.24
CA LEU A 46 2.67 11.35 -6.56
C LEU A 46 1.30 10.67 -6.52
N LEU A 47 1.06 9.80 -5.56
CA LEU A 47 -0.25 9.13 -5.40
C LEU A 47 -1.34 10.15 -5.01
N ASP A 48 -1.04 11.11 -4.14
CA ASP A 48 -1.95 12.19 -3.77
C ASP A 48 -2.34 13.03 -5.01
N TYR A 49 -1.36 13.35 -5.87
CA TYR A 49 -1.60 14.02 -7.14
C TYR A 49 -2.50 13.20 -8.07
N LYS A 50 -2.23 11.88 -8.20
CA LYS A 50 -3.09 10.98 -8.99
C LYS A 50 -4.54 11.01 -8.51
N VAL A 51 -4.75 10.94 -7.20
CA VAL A 51 -6.10 11.05 -6.60
C VAL A 51 -6.73 12.40 -6.91
N SER A 52 -5.97 13.49 -6.80
CA SER A 52 -6.48 14.86 -7.04
C SER A 52 -6.97 15.09 -8.46
N ILE A 53 -6.38 14.41 -9.44
CA ILE A 53 -6.80 14.48 -10.85
C ILE A 53 -7.84 13.42 -11.23
N GLY A 54 -8.35 12.65 -10.26
CA GLY A 54 -9.37 11.64 -10.49
C GLY A 54 -8.87 10.33 -11.10
N TYR A 55 -7.58 10.03 -10.95
CA TYR A 55 -7.04 8.75 -11.40
C TYR A 55 -7.70 7.59 -10.62
N ASP A 56 -8.24 6.64 -11.35
CA ASP A 56 -8.85 5.43 -10.80
C ASP A 56 -7.86 4.26 -10.91
N PHE A 57 -7.37 3.79 -9.76
CA PHE A 57 -6.39 2.71 -9.70
C PHE A 57 -6.93 1.34 -10.16
N ASP A 58 -8.24 1.20 -10.36
CA ASP A 58 -8.89 -0.02 -10.83
C ASP A 58 -9.17 -0.01 -12.34
N GLN A 59 -8.95 1.12 -13.00
CA GLN A 59 -9.10 1.23 -14.45
C GLN A 59 -7.77 0.98 -15.17
N SER A 60 -7.88 0.57 -16.44
CA SER A 60 -6.72 0.43 -17.33
C SER A 60 -6.43 1.75 -18.03
N TYR A 61 -5.14 2.08 -18.11
CA TYR A 61 -4.59 3.26 -18.76
C TYR A 61 -3.52 2.85 -19.78
N GLU A 62 -2.78 3.83 -20.29
CA GLU A 62 -1.62 3.53 -21.13
C GLU A 62 -0.54 2.75 -20.36
N GLU A 63 0.09 1.79 -21.01
CA GLU A 63 1.08 0.88 -20.40
C GLU A 63 2.20 1.62 -19.64
N ALA A 64 2.65 2.75 -20.19
CA ALA A 64 3.70 3.55 -19.57
C ALA A 64 3.24 4.18 -18.23
N GLU A 65 1.98 4.57 -18.14
CA GLU A 65 1.37 5.13 -16.94
C GLU A 65 1.13 4.05 -15.89
N GLU A 66 0.55 2.92 -16.27
CA GLU A 66 0.36 1.78 -15.39
C GLU A 66 1.68 1.28 -14.81
N ARG A 67 2.72 1.20 -15.64
CA ARG A 67 4.06 0.81 -15.21
C ARG A 67 4.64 1.80 -14.19
N ARG A 68 4.46 3.10 -14.39
CA ARG A 68 4.92 4.13 -13.45
C ARG A 68 4.22 4.02 -12.09
N VAL A 69 2.92 3.80 -12.08
CA VAL A 69 2.13 3.58 -10.85
C VAL A 69 2.58 2.29 -10.17
N ALA A 70 2.73 1.20 -10.90
CA ALA A 70 3.22 -0.07 -10.36
C ALA A 70 4.63 0.05 -9.75
N ASP A 71 5.54 0.74 -10.42
CA ASP A 71 6.88 1.03 -9.91
C ASP A 71 6.83 1.92 -8.65
N THR A 72 5.92 2.87 -8.60
CA THR A 72 5.69 3.71 -7.43
C THR A 72 5.30 2.87 -6.22
N TYR A 73 4.32 1.99 -6.34
CA TYR A 73 3.92 1.06 -5.27
C TYR A 73 5.07 0.11 -4.87
N ARG A 74 5.83 -0.37 -5.85
CA ARG A 74 6.98 -1.24 -5.60
C ARG A 74 8.05 -0.54 -4.75
N VAL A 75 8.42 0.69 -5.06
CA VAL A 75 9.42 1.43 -4.29
C VAL A 75 8.88 1.83 -2.91
N ILE A 76 7.61 2.17 -2.79
CA ILE A 76 6.94 2.38 -1.50
C ILE A 76 7.06 1.11 -0.64
N SER A 77 6.77 -0.07 -1.18
CA SER A 77 6.87 -1.35 -0.46
C SER A 77 8.30 -1.65 -0.03
N LEU A 78 9.28 -1.42 -0.92
CA LEU A 78 10.70 -1.57 -0.59
C LEU A 78 11.12 -0.63 0.54
N SER A 79 10.70 0.62 0.50
CA SER A 79 11.03 1.64 1.51
C SER A 79 10.40 1.29 2.86
N PHE A 80 9.13 0.94 2.91
CA PHE A 80 8.49 0.50 4.16
C PHE A 80 9.08 -0.78 4.70
N SER A 81 9.42 -1.74 3.84
CA SER A 81 10.12 -2.96 4.29
C SER A 81 11.45 -2.65 4.96
N SER A 82 12.19 -1.67 4.47
CA SER A 82 13.45 -1.21 5.07
C SER A 82 13.25 -0.45 6.38
N LEU A 83 12.12 0.22 6.56
CA LEU A 83 11.80 1.06 7.72
C LEU A 83 11.08 0.31 8.86
N GLY A 84 10.71 -0.96 8.67
CA GLY A 84 10.09 -1.79 9.71
C GLY A 84 8.76 -2.47 9.33
N GLY A 85 8.36 -2.38 8.07
CA GLY A 85 7.17 -3.06 7.55
C GLY A 85 5.85 -2.39 7.96
N PRO A 86 4.84 -3.15 8.44
CA PRO A 86 3.50 -2.61 8.72
C PRO A 86 3.48 -1.56 9.82
N ASP A 87 4.37 -1.64 10.81
CA ASP A 87 4.48 -0.63 11.87
C ASP A 87 4.92 0.72 11.29
N ALA A 88 5.86 0.71 10.34
CA ALA A 88 6.29 1.92 9.65
C ALA A 88 5.18 2.52 8.78
N VAL A 89 4.33 1.69 8.16
CA VAL A 89 3.14 2.15 7.42
C VAL A 89 2.16 2.86 8.36
N GLN A 90 1.85 2.22 9.49
CA GLN A 90 0.96 2.78 10.50
C GLN A 90 1.47 4.12 11.04
N GLU A 91 2.75 4.18 11.39
CA GLU A 91 3.39 5.40 11.90
C GLU A 91 3.36 6.53 10.86
N TYR A 92 3.65 6.20 9.60
CA TYR A 92 3.62 7.17 8.51
C TYR A 92 2.26 7.87 8.39
N PHE A 93 1.17 7.09 8.35
CA PHE A 93 -0.18 7.64 8.22
C PHE A 93 -0.68 8.30 9.51
N ALA A 94 -0.24 7.85 10.68
CA ALA A 94 -0.53 8.53 11.94
C ALA A 94 0.05 9.95 11.99
N VAL A 95 1.24 10.15 11.41
CA VAL A 95 1.92 11.46 11.35
C VAL A 95 1.44 12.32 10.18
N ASN A 96 1.27 11.72 9.01
CA ASN A 96 1.02 12.46 7.75
C ASN A 96 -0.46 12.49 7.35
N GLY A 97 -1.34 11.85 8.12
CA GLY A 97 -2.78 11.75 7.85
C GLY A 97 -3.14 10.60 6.92
N ASN A 98 -4.39 10.14 7.07
CA ASN A 98 -4.93 9.01 6.31
C ASN A 98 -5.13 9.35 4.83
N ARG A 99 -5.07 8.33 3.99
CA ARG A 99 -5.28 8.42 2.54
C ARG A 99 -6.31 7.39 2.08
N SER A 100 -7.06 7.72 1.05
CA SER A 100 -8.05 6.80 0.45
C SER A 100 -7.44 5.53 -0.16
N TYR A 101 -6.13 5.52 -0.40
CA TYR A 101 -5.40 4.40 -0.98
C TYR A 101 -4.54 3.61 0.03
N GLU A 102 -4.77 3.79 1.34
CA GLU A 102 -4.01 3.05 2.37
C GLU A 102 -4.12 1.53 2.22
N ASP A 103 -5.30 1.02 1.93
CA ASP A 103 -5.53 -0.40 1.66
C ASP A 103 -4.60 -0.93 0.56
N ARG A 104 -4.36 -0.14 -0.48
CA ARG A 104 -3.43 -0.49 -1.57
C ARG A 104 -1.98 -0.50 -1.11
N ILE A 105 -1.59 0.42 -0.24
CA ILE A 105 -0.24 0.45 0.36
C ILE A 105 0.02 -0.84 1.14
N TYR A 106 -0.92 -1.24 2.02
CA TYR A 106 -0.81 -2.49 2.77
C TYR A 106 -0.81 -3.71 1.85
N SER A 107 -1.72 -3.76 0.89
CA SER A 107 -1.81 -4.85 -0.08
C SER A 107 -0.51 -5.04 -0.87
N HIS A 108 0.04 -3.97 -1.44
CA HIS A 108 1.31 -4.05 -2.19
C HIS A 108 2.49 -4.48 -1.31
N LEU A 109 2.56 -4.01 -0.07
CA LEU A 109 3.60 -4.44 0.87
C LEU A 109 3.45 -5.93 1.22
N ALA A 110 2.22 -6.38 1.49
CA ALA A 110 1.95 -7.79 1.78
C ALA A 110 2.33 -8.70 0.61
N GLU A 111 1.90 -8.36 -0.61
CA GLU A 111 2.25 -9.14 -1.80
C GLU A 111 3.75 -9.08 -2.11
N PHE A 112 4.42 -7.98 -1.84
CA PHE A 112 5.88 -7.89 -1.91
C PHE A 112 6.57 -8.92 -1.01
N TYR A 113 6.10 -9.11 0.22
CA TYR A 113 6.61 -10.15 1.11
C TYR A 113 6.23 -11.56 0.63
N PHE A 114 5.01 -11.73 0.13
CA PHE A 114 4.54 -13.02 -0.40
C PHE A 114 5.38 -13.51 -1.58
N GLU A 115 5.69 -12.65 -2.54
CA GLU A 115 6.56 -12.95 -3.68
C GLU A 115 7.97 -13.40 -3.27
N LYS A 116 8.42 -12.95 -2.10
CA LYS A 116 9.69 -13.36 -1.49
C LYS A 116 9.57 -14.59 -0.59
N LEU A 117 8.43 -15.27 -0.61
CA LEU A 117 8.11 -16.43 0.22
C LEU A 117 8.17 -16.13 1.73
N ARG A 118 8.01 -14.87 2.11
CA ARG A 118 7.94 -14.39 3.48
C ARG A 118 6.48 -14.41 3.97
N TYR A 119 5.93 -15.60 4.10
CA TYR A 119 4.50 -15.82 4.35
C TYR A 119 4.01 -15.19 5.66
N HIS A 120 4.75 -15.31 6.75
CA HIS A 120 4.37 -14.70 8.02
C HIS A 120 4.35 -13.17 7.93
N ASP A 121 5.35 -12.58 7.29
CA ASP A 121 5.39 -11.13 7.11
C ASP A 121 4.23 -10.64 6.23
N ALA A 122 3.94 -11.34 5.14
CA ALA A 122 2.83 -11.03 4.27
C ALA A 122 1.48 -11.07 5.01
N ALA A 123 1.24 -12.14 5.75
CA ALA A 123 0.02 -12.27 6.57
C ALA A 123 -0.07 -11.20 7.65
N THR A 124 1.05 -10.85 8.30
CA THR A 124 1.11 -9.80 9.33
C THR A 124 0.71 -8.45 8.78
N VAL A 125 1.13 -8.10 7.56
CA VAL A 125 0.75 -6.83 6.92
C VAL A 125 -0.76 -6.74 6.70
N TYR A 126 -1.38 -7.78 6.12
CA TYR A 126 -2.83 -7.80 5.92
C TYR A 126 -3.60 -7.77 7.24
N LYS A 127 -3.14 -8.54 8.25
CA LYS A 127 -3.76 -8.54 9.58
C LYS A 127 -3.70 -7.17 10.24
N ALA A 128 -2.58 -6.46 10.14
CA ALA A 128 -2.43 -5.12 10.67
C ALA A 128 -3.47 -4.15 10.09
N PHE A 129 -3.73 -4.20 8.78
CA PHE A 129 -4.78 -3.39 8.18
C PHE A 129 -6.17 -3.76 8.70
N VAL A 130 -6.50 -5.05 8.74
CA VAL A 130 -7.81 -5.54 9.20
C VAL A 130 -8.08 -5.17 10.66
N GLU A 131 -7.08 -5.26 11.52
CA GLU A 131 -7.19 -4.88 12.94
C GLU A 131 -7.47 -3.37 13.11
N LEU A 132 -6.82 -2.53 12.30
CA LEU A 132 -7.02 -1.08 12.33
C LEU A 132 -8.34 -0.64 11.68
N ASN A 133 -8.81 -1.38 10.69
CA ASN A 133 -9.94 -1.03 9.84
C ASN A 133 -10.94 -2.19 9.66
N PRO A 134 -11.50 -2.74 10.75
CA PRO A 134 -12.31 -3.97 10.67
C PRO A 134 -13.58 -3.83 9.83
N LEU A 135 -14.08 -2.61 9.66
CA LEU A 135 -15.28 -2.31 8.87
C LEU A 135 -14.97 -1.77 7.46
N HIS A 136 -13.71 -1.71 7.07
CA HIS A 136 -13.33 -1.28 5.73
C HIS A 136 -13.73 -2.33 4.68
N GLU A 137 -14.18 -1.89 3.51
CA GLU A 137 -14.65 -2.77 2.43
C GLU A 137 -13.59 -3.79 1.96
N ALA A 138 -12.31 -3.45 2.02
CA ALA A 138 -11.21 -4.36 1.69
C ALA A 138 -10.92 -5.41 2.77
N SER A 139 -11.37 -5.20 4.01
CA SER A 139 -10.97 -6.03 5.14
C SER A 139 -11.41 -7.50 5.05
N PRO A 140 -12.61 -7.85 4.56
CA PRO A 140 -12.95 -9.26 4.32
C PRO A 140 -12.04 -9.91 3.29
N HIS A 141 -11.73 -9.20 2.21
CA HIS A 141 -10.81 -9.70 1.19
C HIS A 141 -9.40 -9.93 1.76
N PHE A 142 -8.89 -9.01 2.55
CA PHE A 142 -7.60 -9.15 3.22
C PHE A 142 -7.59 -10.29 4.23
N GLY A 143 -8.67 -10.46 5.00
CA GLY A 143 -8.82 -11.60 5.91
C GLY A 143 -8.80 -12.95 5.19
N MET A 144 -9.44 -13.07 4.03
CA MET A 144 -9.36 -14.25 3.19
C MET A 144 -7.96 -14.45 2.60
N ARG A 145 -7.31 -13.38 2.19
CA ARG A 145 -5.93 -13.44 1.67
C ARG A 145 -4.93 -13.97 2.70
N VAL A 146 -5.12 -13.64 3.98
CA VAL A 146 -4.33 -14.22 5.09
C VAL A 146 -4.44 -15.75 5.10
N VAL A 147 -5.65 -16.30 4.94
CA VAL A 147 -5.87 -17.75 4.85
C VAL A 147 -5.10 -18.34 3.68
N GLU A 148 -5.21 -17.76 2.49
CA GLU A 148 -4.53 -18.22 1.27
C GLU A 148 -3.00 -18.18 1.42
N ILE A 149 -2.47 -17.14 2.05
CA ILE A 149 -1.02 -17.00 2.31
C ILE A 149 -0.53 -18.14 3.21
N TYR A 150 -1.25 -18.45 4.28
CA TYR A 150 -0.87 -19.57 5.16
C TYR A 150 -1.05 -20.93 4.48
N GLU A 151 -2.05 -21.10 3.61
CA GLU A 151 -2.18 -22.29 2.77
C GLU A 151 -0.97 -22.46 1.84
N ALA A 152 -0.59 -21.40 1.13
CA ALA A 152 0.57 -21.41 0.25
C ALA A 152 1.89 -21.71 0.99
N GLY A 153 2.02 -21.21 2.21
CA GLY A 153 3.19 -21.44 3.07
C GLY A 153 3.23 -22.81 3.75
N GLY A 154 2.13 -23.57 3.71
CA GLY A 154 2.07 -24.89 4.34
C GLY A 154 1.94 -24.86 5.87
N PHE A 155 1.17 -23.90 6.42
CA PHE A 155 0.94 -23.72 7.86
C PHE A 155 -0.47 -24.13 8.28
N PRO A 156 -0.82 -25.43 8.36
CA PRO A 156 -2.20 -25.91 8.53
C PRO A 156 -2.87 -25.41 9.83
N ARG A 157 -2.11 -25.22 10.90
CA ARG A 157 -2.64 -24.68 12.15
C ARG A 157 -3.08 -23.23 11.97
N LEU A 158 -2.23 -22.40 11.35
CA LEU A 158 -2.54 -20.99 11.09
C LEU A 158 -3.68 -20.82 10.07
N VAL A 159 -3.78 -21.73 9.10
CA VAL A 159 -4.93 -21.80 8.19
C VAL A 159 -6.23 -22.00 8.97
N LEU A 160 -6.26 -22.95 9.90
CA LEU A 160 -7.46 -23.23 10.70
C LEU A 160 -7.81 -22.03 11.61
N GLU A 161 -6.82 -21.44 12.26
CA GLU A 161 -7.01 -20.27 13.12
C GLU A 161 -7.55 -19.08 12.31
N SER A 162 -6.94 -18.75 11.18
CA SER A 162 -7.37 -17.63 10.33
C SER A 162 -8.74 -17.86 9.68
N LYS A 163 -9.10 -19.10 9.34
CA LYS A 163 -10.48 -19.43 8.89
C LYS A 163 -11.51 -19.19 9.99
N LYS A 164 -11.20 -19.51 11.23
CA LYS A 164 -12.10 -19.23 12.37
C LYS A 164 -12.24 -17.73 12.63
N GLU A 165 -11.15 -16.98 12.59
CA GLU A 165 -11.15 -15.52 12.73
C GLU A 165 -11.99 -14.88 11.61
N PHE A 166 -11.78 -15.31 10.37
CA PHE A 166 -12.54 -14.83 9.22
C PHE A 166 -14.04 -15.10 9.37
N ALA A 167 -14.42 -16.33 9.73
CA ALA A 167 -15.82 -16.69 9.92
C ALA A 167 -16.49 -15.90 11.06
N SER A 168 -15.75 -15.62 12.13
CA SER A 168 -16.24 -14.80 13.24
C SER A 168 -16.44 -13.34 12.82
N SER A 169 -15.49 -12.75 12.10
CA SER A 169 -15.49 -11.33 11.76
C SER A 169 -16.38 -11.01 10.56
N TYR A 170 -16.45 -11.91 9.56
CA TYR A 170 -17.08 -11.66 8.27
C TYR A 170 -18.12 -12.69 7.85
N GLY A 171 -18.48 -13.63 8.74
CA GLY A 171 -19.60 -14.54 8.50
C GLY A 171 -20.92 -13.78 8.34
N LEU A 172 -21.91 -14.38 7.66
CA LEU A 172 -23.19 -13.75 7.29
C LEU A 172 -23.96 -13.09 8.45
N ARG A 173 -23.69 -13.48 9.69
CA ARG A 173 -24.33 -12.90 10.89
C ARG A 173 -23.41 -11.96 11.67
N SER A 174 -22.24 -11.63 11.13
CA SER A 174 -21.29 -10.76 11.79
C SER A 174 -21.77 -9.31 11.81
N GLU A 175 -21.17 -8.53 12.69
CA GLU A 175 -21.43 -7.10 12.82
C GLU A 175 -21.03 -6.33 11.55
N TYR A 176 -20.03 -6.81 10.81
CA TYR A 176 -19.59 -6.23 9.55
C TYR A 176 -20.75 -5.95 8.60
N TRP A 177 -21.58 -6.96 8.30
CA TRP A 177 -22.68 -6.82 7.34
C TRP A 177 -23.80 -5.92 7.84
N ARG A 178 -24.03 -5.87 9.16
CA ARG A 178 -25.01 -4.93 9.75
C ARG A 178 -24.61 -3.47 9.57
N HIS A 179 -23.32 -3.19 9.44
CA HIS A 179 -22.82 -1.84 9.20
C HIS A 179 -23.23 -1.32 7.81
N PHE A 180 -23.36 -2.20 6.83
CA PHE A 180 -23.69 -1.84 5.44
C PHE A 180 -25.19 -1.99 5.12
N ASP A 181 -25.99 -2.61 5.99
CA ASP A 181 -27.45 -2.80 5.81
C ASP A 181 -28.29 -1.56 6.20
N THR A 182 -27.67 -0.40 6.45
CA THR A 182 -28.32 0.88 6.75
C THR A 182 -28.16 1.85 5.61
#